data_a7c0e5a9af986f600860d3bfb078f7b4
#
_entry.id   a7c0e5a9af986f600860d3bfb078f7b4
#
_cell.length_a   1.000
_cell.length_b   1.000
_cell.length_c   1.000
_cell.angle_alpha   90.00
_cell.angle_beta   90.00
_cell.angle_gamma   90.00
#
_symmetry.space_group_name_H-M   'P 1'
#
loop_
_entity.id
_entity.type
_entity.pdbx_description
1 polymer ?
#
loop_
_entity_poly.entity_id
_entity_poly.type
_entity_poly.pdbx_seq_one_letter_code
_entity_poly.pdbx_strand_id
1 'polypeptide(L)'
;VAVVDRQSHQEMEFFGKAFIVAGSTLESTRLLLNSKSPKHPNGIGGSSGVLGRYLVDHFGGTGASGVLPMFAGRDTVNEDGKSSGIFIPRFRNLDQTTKHPKFLRGYGFEGGSAIGRFPGVAYRTPGFGSEFKRQVRRWYVAPVGLTTRAHMLSRYENFVEIDPGGVVDAWGVPVLRVHIQHSDNEREMGKDAAETAAQILKEAGAEEIGISRQLTVPGRIIHELGTARMGSDPKTSVLNKWNQVWDAKNVFVTDGAAFVGAANQNPTLTILALTIRACEYLTDELKRGNL
;
A
#
# COMPACT_ATOMS: atom_id res chain seq x y z
N VAL A 1 -19.47 19.86 -6.63
CA VAL A 1 -18.28 19.74 -5.78
C VAL A 1 -17.81 21.15 -5.47
N ALA A 2 -17.68 21.47 -4.18
CA ALA A 2 -17.02 22.68 -3.75
C ALA A 2 -15.51 22.49 -3.77
N VAL A 3 -14.78 23.48 -4.25
CA VAL A 3 -13.34 23.54 -4.28
C VAL A 3 -12.85 24.88 -3.77
N VAL A 4 -11.64 24.90 -3.21
CA VAL A 4 -10.97 26.13 -2.80
C VAL A 4 -9.78 26.35 -3.72
N ASP A 5 -9.71 27.51 -4.36
CA ASP A 5 -8.54 27.86 -5.17
C ASP A 5 -7.31 27.99 -4.31
N ARG A 6 -6.24 27.32 -4.71
CA ARG A 6 -5.02 27.19 -3.91
C ARG A 6 -4.33 28.52 -3.63
N GLN A 7 -4.43 29.49 -4.54
CA GLN A 7 -3.69 30.77 -4.46
C GLN A 7 -4.56 31.87 -3.90
N SER A 8 -5.80 31.99 -4.40
CA SER A 8 -6.70 33.07 -4.01
C SER A 8 -7.56 32.76 -2.77
N HIS A 9 -7.62 31.48 -2.35
CA HIS A 9 -8.53 30.98 -1.31
C HIS A 9 -10.03 31.21 -1.61
N GLN A 10 -10.36 31.47 -2.87
CA GLN A 10 -11.75 31.61 -3.28
C GLN A 10 -12.44 30.26 -3.38
N GLU A 11 -13.65 30.18 -2.85
CA GLU A 11 -14.51 29.01 -2.98
C GLU A 11 -15.25 29.04 -4.33
N MET A 12 -15.33 27.89 -4.99
CA MET A 12 -16.04 27.70 -6.25
C MET A 12 -16.81 26.39 -6.22
N GLU A 13 -17.91 26.31 -6.96
CA GLU A 13 -18.71 25.10 -7.09
C GLU A 13 -18.72 24.59 -8.54
N PHE A 14 -18.59 23.29 -8.69
CA PHE A 14 -18.71 22.59 -9.96
C PHE A 14 -19.86 21.58 -9.91
N PHE A 15 -20.69 21.59 -10.94
CA PHE A 15 -21.84 20.71 -11.08
C PHE A 15 -21.58 19.67 -12.16
N GLY A 16 -22.06 18.43 -11.93
CA GLY A 16 -21.92 17.34 -12.87
C GLY A 16 -23.01 16.29 -12.69
N LYS A 17 -23.30 15.53 -13.75
CA LYS A 17 -24.23 14.39 -13.67
C LYS A 17 -23.66 13.25 -12.82
N ALA A 18 -22.35 13.04 -12.89
CA ALA A 18 -21.64 12.03 -12.10
C ALA A 18 -20.32 12.58 -11.61
N PHE A 19 -19.84 12.04 -10.47
CA PHE A 19 -18.58 12.39 -9.85
C PHE A 19 -17.72 11.14 -9.64
N ILE A 20 -16.47 11.21 -10.09
CA ILE A 20 -15.46 10.18 -9.87
C ILE A 20 -14.47 10.70 -8.84
N VAL A 21 -14.42 10.04 -7.68
CA VAL A 21 -13.50 10.36 -6.59
C VAL A 21 -12.29 9.44 -6.73
N ALA A 22 -11.12 10.03 -6.96
CA ALA A 22 -9.86 9.34 -7.24
C ALA A 22 -8.66 10.09 -6.60
N GLY A 23 -8.84 10.58 -5.37
CA GLY A 23 -7.85 11.36 -4.64
C GLY A 23 -6.85 10.54 -3.82
N SER A 24 -6.76 9.24 -4.03
CA SER A 24 -6.13 8.23 -3.19
C SER A 24 -6.96 7.87 -1.95
N THR A 25 -6.64 6.74 -1.32
CA THR A 25 -7.43 6.14 -0.23
C THR A 25 -7.80 7.14 0.87
N LEU A 26 -6.83 7.87 1.38
CA LEU A 26 -7.03 8.77 2.52
C LEU A 26 -7.78 10.04 2.09
N GLU A 27 -7.34 10.71 1.02
CA GLU A 27 -7.95 11.96 0.60
C GLU A 27 -9.34 11.76 -0.02
N SER A 28 -9.60 10.67 -0.73
CA SER A 28 -10.95 10.31 -1.16
C SER A 28 -11.90 10.11 0.01
N THR A 29 -11.43 9.43 1.05
CA THR A 29 -12.21 9.23 2.28
C THR A 29 -12.42 10.53 3.04
N ARG A 30 -11.39 11.39 3.10
CA ARG A 30 -11.49 12.73 3.68
C ARG A 30 -12.57 13.57 2.98
N LEU A 31 -12.56 13.55 1.64
CA LEU A 31 -13.58 14.25 0.85
C LEU A 31 -14.99 13.73 1.17
N LEU A 32 -15.17 12.41 1.17
CA LEU A 32 -16.48 11.79 1.46
C LEU A 32 -16.97 12.11 2.88
N LEU A 33 -16.10 12.05 3.89
CA LEU A 33 -16.42 12.36 5.30
C LEU A 33 -16.76 13.84 5.50
N ASN A 34 -16.12 14.76 4.77
CA ASN A 34 -16.40 16.19 4.80
C ASN A 34 -17.67 16.56 3.98
N SER A 35 -18.12 15.69 3.06
CA SER A 35 -19.30 15.94 2.20
C SER A 35 -20.60 15.69 2.95
N LYS A 36 -20.84 16.51 3.98
CA LYS A 36 -22.02 16.42 4.87
C LYS A 36 -23.18 17.27 4.37
N SER A 37 -24.39 16.76 4.57
CA SER A 37 -25.64 17.47 4.32
C SER A 37 -26.75 16.90 5.20
N PRO A 38 -27.96 17.50 5.25
CA PRO A 38 -29.08 16.90 5.94
C PRO A 38 -29.42 15.48 5.48
N LYS A 39 -29.20 15.18 4.19
CA LYS A 39 -29.37 13.84 3.62
C LYS A 39 -28.22 12.89 3.97
N HIS A 40 -27.02 13.42 4.16
CA HIS A 40 -25.79 12.66 4.42
C HIS A 40 -25.07 13.21 5.67
N PRO A 41 -25.65 13.07 6.87
CA PRO A 41 -25.11 13.71 8.09
C PRO A 41 -23.72 13.17 8.49
N ASN A 42 -23.39 11.94 8.09
CA ASN A 42 -22.11 11.28 8.34
C ASN A 42 -21.15 11.30 7.12
N GLY A 43 -21.42 12.19 6.13
CA GLY A 43 -20.72 12.23 4.85
C GLY A 43 -21.37 11.35 3.79
N ILE A 44 -21.00 11.55 2.53
CA ILE A 44 -21.47 10.72 1.40
C ILE A 44 -20.86 9.32 1.53
N GLY A 45 -21.71 8.28 1.53
CA GLY A 45 -21.31 6.89 1.80
C GLY A 45 -21.27 6.52 3.29
N GLY A 46 -21.65 7.45 4.17
CA GLY A 46 -21.63 7.26 5.62
C GLY A 46 -22.83 6.51 6.22
N SER A 47 -23.82 6.11 5.42
CA SER A 47 -25.05 5.47 5.89
C SER A 47 -24.84 4.10 6.56
N SER A 48 -23.83 3.36 6.12
CA SER A 48 -23.48 2.04 6.69
C SER A 48 -22.70 2.11 8.00
N GLY A 49 -22.15 3.28 8.38
CA GLY A 49 -21.24 3.43 9.52
C GLY A 49 -19.86 2.82 9.31
N VAL A 50 -19.52 2.37 8.07
CA VAL A 50 -18.20 1.79 7.77
C VAL A 50 -17.32 2.69 6.89
N LEU A 51 -17.78 3.87 6.50
CA LEU A 51 -16.93 4.86 5.85
C LEU A 51 -15.79 5.26 6.80
N GLY A 52 -14.57 5.20 6.30
CA GLY A 52 -13.36 5.41 7.08
C GLY A 52 -12.83 4.16 7.79
N ARG A 53 -13.61 3.07 7.91
CA ARG A 53 -13.23 1.84 8.59
C ARG A 53 -12.48 0.86 7.69
N TYR A 54 -11.84 -0.13 8.30
CA TYR A 54 -11.10 -1.19 7.62
C TYR A 54 -9.89 -0.70 6.84
N LEU A 55 -9.26 0.37 7.30
CA LEU A 55 -7.98 0.82 6.75
C LEU A 55 -6.95 -0.30 6.83
N VAL A 56 -6.30 -0.57 5.72
CA VAL A 56 -5.16 -1.48 5.63
C VAL A 56 -4.04 -0.83 4.83
N ASP A 57 -2.82 -1.30 5.07
CA ASP A 57 -1.64 -1.06 4.25
C ASP A 57 -0.94 -2.40 4.07
N HIS A 58 0.12 -2.48 3.33
CA HIS A 58 1.08 -3.55 3.53
C HIS A 58 1.85 -3.35 4.82
N PHE A 59 2.44 -4.39 5.35
CA PHE A 59 3.55 -4.21 6.28
C PHE A 59 4.85 -4.75 5.67
N GLY A 60 5.95 -4.21 6.15
CA GLY A 60 7.31 -4.53 5.71
C GLY A 60 8.30 -4.21 6.81
N GLY A 61 9.55 -3.94 6.41
CA GLY A 61 10.66 -3.64 7.34
C GLY A 61 11.37 -4.89 7.81
N THR A 62 10.71 -6.05 7.77
CA THR A 62 11.34 -7.35 8.01
C THR A 62 11.98 -7.89 6.73
N GLY A 63 12.97 -8.76 6.87
CA GLY A 63 13.67 -9.36 5.76
C GLY A 63 15.12 -9.70 6.10
N ALA A 64 15.93 -9.91 5.09
CA ALA A 64 17.35 -10.17 5.27
C ALA A 64 18.19 -9.55 4.15
N SER A 65 19.46 -9.32 4.43
CA SER A 65 20.44 -8.86 3.45
C SER A 65 21.78 -9.57 3.68
N GLY A 66 22.58 -9.67 2.63
CA GLY A 66 23.90 -10.28 2.69
C GLY A 66 24.70 -9.90 1.46
N VAL A 67 25.78 -10.65 1.22
CA VAL A 67 26.58 -10.53 0.01
C VAL A 67 26.62 -11.89 -0.71
N LEU A 68 26.59 -11.87 -2.04
CA LEU A 68 26.74 -13.04 -2.89
C LEU A 68 28.14 -13.05 -3.48
N PRO A 69 29.10 -13.84 -2.93
CA PRO A 69 30.50 -13.85 -3.38
C PRO A 69 30.66 -14.16 -4.86
N MET A 70 29.73 -14.91 -5.44
CA MET A 70 29.73 -15.25 -6.87
C MET A 70 29.66 -14.04 -7.80
N PHE A 71 29.21 -12.89 -7.30
CA PHE A 71 29.16 -11.63 -8.05
C PHE A 71 30.35 -10.69 -7.74
N ALA A 72 31.19 -11.04 -6.78
CA ALA A 72 32.32 -10.19 -6.40
C ALA A 72 33.27 -9.96 -7.58
N GLY A 73 33.57 -8.70 -7.87
CA GLY A 73 34.46 -8.29 -8.95
C GLY A 73 33.90 -8.44 -10.37
N ARG A 74 32.65 -8.80 -10.51
CA ARG A 74 32.00 -8.81 -11.83
C ARG A 74 31.63 -7.39 -12.29
N ASP A 75 31.59 -7.19 -13.58
CA ASP A 75 31.07 -5.96 -14.16
C ASP A 75 29.55 -5.88 -13.99
N THR A 76 29.07 -4.66 -13.84
CA THR A 76 27.63 -4.41 -13.82
C THR A 76 27.12 -4.36 -15.24
N VAL A 77 26.36 -5.34 -15.63
CA VAL A 77 25.65 -5.34 -16.93
C VAL A 77 24.16 -5.25 -16.64
N ASN A 78 23.50 -4.26 -17.23
CA ASN A 78 22.05 -4.15 -17.21
C ASN A 78 21.56 -4.14 -18.66
N GLU A 79 21.39 -5.32 -19.23
CA GLU A 79 20.93 -5.49 -20.62
C GLU A 79 19.42 -5.30 -20.74
N ASP A 80 18.68 -5.45 -19.64
CA ASP A 80 17.22 -5.36 -19.62
C ASP A 80 16.70 -3.92 -19.34
N GLY A 81 17.58 -2.94 -19.31
CA GLY A 81 17.24 -1.57 -18.94
C GLY A 81 17.08 -1.43 -17.42
N LYS A 82 15.99 -0.82 -16.95
CA LYS A 82 15.73 -0.65 -15.51
C LYS A 82 15.09 -1.91 -14.94
N SER A 83 15.86 -2.76 -14.26
CA SER A 83 15.31 -3.87 -13.49
C SER A 83 14.63 -3.36 -12.21
N SER A 84 13.46 -3.89 -11.89
CA SER A 84 12.80 -3.68 -10.60
C SER A 84 13.28 -4.67 -9.52
N GLY A 85 14.14 -5.62 -9.86
CA GLY A 85 14.67 -6.65 -8.96
C GLY A 85 13.89 -7.97 -9.00
N ILE A 86 14.00 -8.73 -7.91
CA ILE A 86 13.36 -10.05 -7.75
C ILE A 86 12.03 -9.85 -7.00
N PHE A 87 10.98 -10.52 -7.48
CA PHE A 87 9.73 -10.65 -6.75
C PHE A 87 9.46 -12.13 -6.45
N ILE A 88 9.35 -12.48 -5.17
CA ILE A 88 8.97 -13.81 -4.71
C ILE A 88 7.50 -13.75 -4.27
N PRO A 89 6.58 -14.42 -4.98
CA PRO A 89 5.16 -14.39 -4.62
C PRO A 89 4.90 -15.11 -3.30
N ARG A 90 3.71 -14.90 -2.76
CA ARG A 90 3.26 -15.56 -1.53
C ARG A 90 3.29 -17.08 -1.67
N PHE A 91 3.78 -17.78 -0.65
CA PHE A 91 3.88 -19.24 -0.57
C PHE A 91 3.35 -19.81 0.76
N ARG A 92 3.04 -18.97 1.76
CA ARG A 92 2.37 -19.37 3.00
C ARG A 92 0.85 -19.29 2.85
N ASN A 93 0.13 -20.19 3.51
CA ASN A 93 -1.33 -20.19 3.60
C ASN A 93 -2.04 -20.17 2.22
N LEU A 94 -1.51 -20.90 1.24
CA LEU A 94 -2.17 -21.11 -0.05
C LEU A 94 -3.22 -22.20 0.05
N ASP A 95 -2.89 -23.29 0.78
CA ASP A 95 -3.69 -24.48 0.99
C ASP A 95 -3.38 -25.11 2.36
N GLN A 96 -3.87 -26.32 2.59
CA GLN A 96 -3.66 -27.03 3.87
C GLN A 96 -2.18 -27.40 4.09
N THR A 97 -1.43 -27.66 3.03
CA THR A 97 -0.01 -28.08 3.13
C THR A 97 0.92 -26.91 3.46
N THR A 98 0.53 -25.72 3.06
CA THR A 98 1.28 -24.47 3.28
C THR A 98 0.76 -23.64 4.46
N LYS A 99 -0.23 -24.21 5.19
CA LYS A 99 -0.89 -23.55 6.33
C LYS A 99 0.08 -23.29 7.48
N HIS A 100 0.18 -22.02 7.90
CA HIS A 100 0.98 -21.64 9.05
C HIS A 100 0.11 -21.59 10.32
N PRO A 101 0.61 -22.15 11.47
CA PRO A 101 -0.21 -22.28 12.67
C PRO A 101 -0.45 -20.96 13.42
N LYS A 102 0.40 -19.94 13.21
CA LYS A 102 0.41 -18.71 14.02
C LYS A 102 -0.19 -17.49 13.34
N PHE A 103 -0.39 -17.52 12.02
CA PHE A 103 -0.93 -16.37 11.29
C PHE A 103 -1.78 -16.77 10.09
N LEU A 104 -2.65 -15.86 9.69
CA LEU A 104 -3.49 -15.95 8.50
C LEU A 104 -2.86 -15.13 7.35
N ARG A 105 -3.28 -15.40 6.10
CA ARG A 105 -2.78 -14.74 4.90
C ARG A 105 -1.32 -15.11 4.62
N GLY A 106 -0.51 -14.15 4.16
CA GLY A 106 0.88 -14.44 3.84
C GLY A 106 1.65 -13.22 3.35
N TYR A 107 2.85 -13.47 2.93
CA TYR A 107 3.80 -12.47 2.47
C TYR A 107 4.55 -12.96 1.23
N GLY A 108 5.11 -12.03 0.50
CA GLY A 108 6.10 -12.22 -0.53
C GLY A 108 7.34 -11.39 -0.24
N PHE A 109 8.32 -11.46 -1.12
CA PHE A 109 9.51 -10.64 -1.02
C PHE A 109 9.72 -9.82 -2.28
N GLU A 110 10.17 -8.60 -2.08
CA GLU A 110 10.79 -7.77 -3.11
C GLU A 110 12.26 -7.64 -2.76
N GLY A 111 13.13 -7.72 -3.76
CA GLY A 111 14.55 -7.62 -3.49
C GLY A 111 15.40 -7.70 -4.72
N GLY A 112 16.65 -7.96 -4.52
CA GLY A 112 17.66 -8.09 -5.56
C GLY A 112 18.99 -7.53 -5.13
N SER A 113 19.90 -7.38 -6.09
CA SER A 113 21.17 -6.71 -5.88
C SER A 113 21.00 -5.19 -5.85
N ALA A 114 21.85 -4.52 -5.07
CA ALA A 114 21.90 -3.06 -4.99
C ALA A 114 22.68 -2.41 -6.16
N ILE A 115 22.73 -3.04 -7.33
CA ILE A 115 23.43 -2.52 -8.51
C ILE A 115 22.99 -1.07 -8.79
N GLY A 116 23.97 -0.19 -8.95
CA GLY A 116 23.74 1.23 -9.25
C GLY A 116 23.44 2.12 -8.06
N ARG A 117 23.36 1.61 -6.84
CA ARG A 117 23.27 2.42 -5.62
C ARG A 117 24.65 2.60 -4.99
N PHE A 118 25.49 3.39 -5.63
CA PHE A 118 26.67 3.95 -4.97
C PHE A 118 26.17 4.93 -3.89
N PRO A 119 26.64 4.87 -2.69
CA PRO A 119 27.84 4.26 -2.13
C PRO A 119 27.59 3.28 -0.96
N GLY A 120 26.53 2.49 -0.97
CA GLY A 120 26.17 1.63 0.17
C GLY A 120 27.30 0.70 0.63
N VAL A 121 28.03 0.09 -0.30
CA VAL A 121 29.19 -0.74 0.03
C VAL A 121 30.34 0.10 0.61
N ALA A 122 30.56 1.32 0.06
CA ALA A 122 31.64 2.19 0.53
C ALA A 122 31.46 2.59 2.00
N TYR A 123 30.24 2.86 2.44
CA TYR A 123 29.95 3.19 3.86
C TYR A 123 30.22 2.02 4.82
N ARG A 124 30.13 0.79 4.35
CA ARG A 124 30.34 -0.41 5.16
C ARG A 124 31.76 -0.96 5.08
N THR A 125 32.56 -0.51 4.11
CA THR A 125 33.93 -0.96 3.91
C THR A 125 34.87 -0.15 4.80
N PRO A 126 35.60 -0.75 5.75
CA PRO A 126 36.55 -0.04 6.57
C PRO A 126 37.81 0.34 5.79
N GLY A 127 38.55 1.36 6.29
CA GLY A 127 39.83 1.79 5.76
C GLY A 127 39.76 2.94 4.76
N PHE A 128 40.86 3.16 4.06
CA PHE A 128 41.04 4.25 3.09
C PHE A 128 42.10 3.90 2.03
N GLY A 129 42.26 4.79 1.04
CA GLY A 129 43.32 4.66 0.02
C GLY A 129 43.01 3.62 -1.05
N SER A 130 44.06 2.99 -1.60
CA SER A 130 43.94 2.07 -2.73
C SER A 130 43.26 0.76 -2.35
N GLU A 131 43.53 0.23 -1.15
CA GLU A 131 42.89 -0.98 -0.63
C GLU A 131 41.37 -0.79 -0.46
N PHE A 132 40.96 0.29 0.17
CA PHE A 132 39.55 0.66 0.28
C PHE A 132 38.85 0.68 -1.10
N LYS A 133 39.47 1.36 -2.09
CA LYS A 133 38.92 1.44 -3.45
C LYS A 133 38.84 0.03 -4.11
N ARG A 134 39.82 -0.85 -3.86
CA ARG A 134 39.81 -2.20 -4.37
C ARG A 134 38.69 -3.04 -3.74
N GLN A 135 38.51 -2.95 -2.44
CA GLN A 135 37.43 -3.64 -1.72
C GLN A 135 36.05 -3.14 -2.14
N VAL A 136 35.84 -1.85 -2.25
CA VAL A 136 34.56 -1.28 -2.74
C VAL A 136 34.25 -1.80 -4.15
N ARG A 137 35.22 -1.80 -5.08
CA ARG A 137 35.01 -2.32 -6.44
C ARG A 137 34.70 -3.81 -6.44
N ARG A 138 35.37 -4.58 -5.58
CA ARG A 138 35.14 -6.03 -5.48
C ARG A 138 33.72 -6.34 -5.04
N TRP A 139 33.20 -5.64 -4.06
CA TRP A 139 31.93 -5.95 -3.42
C TRP A 139 30.76 -5.14 -3.96
N TYR A 140 30.98 -4.19 -4.86
CA TYR A 140 29.96 -3.24 -5.31
C TYR A 140 28.68 -3.89 -5.88
N VAL A 141 28.80 -5.03 -6.55
CA VAL A 141 27.68 -5.76 -7.16
C VAL A 141 27.21 -6.97 -6.36
N ALA A 142 27.89 -7.28 -5.28
CA ALA A 142 27.63 -8.46 -4.47
C ALA A 142 26.49 -8.32 -3.42
N PRO A 143 26.11 -7.14 -2.93
CA PRO A 143 25.03 -7.03 -1.97
C PRO A 143 23.70 -7.51 -2.54
N VAL A 144 22.97 -8.28 -1.73
CA VAL A 144 21.62 -8.77 -2.04
C VAL A 144 20.73 -8.54 -0.84
N GLY A 145 19.45 -8.32 -1.09
CA GLY A 145 18.48 -8.18 -0.02
C GLY A 145 17.09 -8.65 -0.46
N LEU A 146 16.35 -9.14 0.52
CA LEU A 146 14.94 -9.50 0.40
C LEU A 146 14.16 -8.73 1.45
N THR A 147 13.24 -7.89 1.02
CA THR A 147 12.34 -7.10 1.87
C THR A 147 10.94 -7.67 1.79
N THR A 148 10.32 -7.86 2.94
CA THR A 148 8.96 -8.39 3.03
C THR A 148 7.94 -7.40 2.46
N ARG A 149 6.99 -7.94 1.70
CA ARG A 149 5.70 -7.33 1.36
C ARG A 149 4.61 -8.27 1.83
N ALA A 150 3.83 -7.84 2.78
CA ALA A 150 2.92 -8.74 3.48
C ALA A 150 1.51 -8.16 3.68
N HIS A 151 0.55 -9.08 3.79
CA HIS A 151 -0.84 -8.74 4.07
C HIS A 151 -0.99 -8.17 5.47
N MET A 152 -1.69 -7.07 5.59
CA MET A 152 -2.29 -6.62 6.83
C MET A 152 -3.76 -7.06 6.85
N LEU A 153 -4.24 -7.57 7.97
CA LEU A 153 -5.65 -7.94 8.12
C LEU A 153 -6.53 -6.69 8.12
N SER A 154 -7.61 -6.74 7.33
CA SER A 154 -8.62 -5.69 7.32
C SER A 154 -9.47 -5.78 8.58
N ARG A 155 -9.26 -4.84 9.52
CA ARG A 155 -9.91 -4.80 10.84
C ARG A 155 -10.69 -3.50 11.01
N TYR A 156 -11.84 -3.60 11.68
CA TYR A 156 -12.72 -2.45 11.94
C TYR A 156 -12.03 -1.36 12.78
N GLU A 157 -11.13 -1.77 13.67
CA GLU A 157 -10.38 -0.89 14.59
C GLU A 157 -9.29 -0.06 13.90
N ASN A 158 -8.93 -0.42 12.66
CA ASN A 158 -8.07 0.40 11.83
C ASN A 158 -8.94 1.31 10.96
N PHE A 159 -8.86 2.61 11.19
CA PHE A 159 -9.77 3.56 10.56
C PHE A 159 -9.19 4.97 10.45
N VAL A 160 -9.89 5.80 9.69
CA VAL A 160 -9.71 7.24 9.66
C VAL A 160 -11.02 7.95 10.00
N GLU A 161 -10.90 9.10 10.60
CA GLU A 161 -12.01 10.00 10.92
C GLU A 161 -11.58 11.44 10.70
N ILE A 162 -12.52 12.36 10.57
CA ILE A 162 -12.20 13.78 10.64
C ILE A 162 -11.68 14.09 12.03
N ASP A 163 -10.58 14.83 12.13
CA ASP A 163 -9.93 15.11 13.40
C ASP A 163 -10.90 15.75 14.39
N PRO A 164 -11.21 15.09 15.53
CA PRO A 164 -12.17 15.61 16.51
C PRO A 164 -11.64 16.85 17.25
N GLY A 165 -10.35 17.16 17.15
CA GLY A 165 -9.74 18.38 17.66
C GLY A 165 -10.00 19.61 16.77
N GLY A 166 -10.70 19.44 15.64
CA GLY A 166 -11.02 20.54 14.74
C GLY A 166 -9.85 21.09 13.95
N VAL A 167 -8.78 20.29 13.77
CA VAL A 167 -7.62 20.69 12.96
C VAL A 167 -8.04 20.80 11.48
N VAL A 168 -7.63 21.90 10.86
CA VAL A 168 -7.84 22.17 9.43
C VAL A 168 -6.51 22.36 8.72
N ASP A 169 -6.53 22.16 7.41
CA ASP A 169 -5.37 22.45 6.56
C ASP A 169 -5.27 23.96 6.23
N ALA A 170 -4.30 24.32 5.38
CA ALA A 170 -4.06 25.69 4.98
C ALA A 170 -5.24 26.37 4.24
N TRP A 171 -6.21 25.59 3.77
CA TRP A 171 -7.40 26.08 3.06
C TRP A 171 -8.68 25.97 3.89
N GLY A 172 -8.55 25.67 5.19
CA GLY A 172 -9.68 25.56 6.11
C GLY A 172 -10.44 24.23 6.03
N VAL A 173 -9.97 23.25 5.27
CA VAL A 173 -10.64 21.96 5.13
C VAL A 173 -10.23 21.04 6.30
N PRO A 174 -11.19 20.42 7.03
CA PRO A 174 -10.86 19.50 8.13
C PRO A 174 -9.98 18.33 7.70
N VAL A 175 -8.94 18.01 8.50
CA VAL A 175 -7.99 16.94 8.22
C VAL A 175 -8.43 15.60 8.83
N LEU A 176 -7.77 14.50 8.38
CA LEU A 176 -7.98 13.18 8.96
C LEU A 176 -7.10 12.95 10.19
N ARG A 177 -7.65 12.23 11.17
CA ARG A 177 -6.91 11.49 12.16
C ARG A 177 -6.88 10.02 11.75
N VAL A 178 -5.68 9.42 11.75
CA VAL A 178 -5.46 8.04 11.33
C VAL A 178 -5.24 7.13 12.54
N HIS A 179 -6.01 6.06 12.63
CA HIS A 179 -5.89 5.01 13.64
C HIS A 179 -5.53 3.70 12.94
N ILE A 180 -4.27 3.30 13.02
CA ILE A 180 -3.78 2.07 12.40
C ILE A 180 -2.73 1.40 13.27
N GLN A 181 -2.85 0.08 13.44
CA GLN A 181 -1.90 -0.70 14.23
C GLN A 181 -1.78 -2.12 13.69
N HIS A 182 -0.61 -2.72 13.88
CA HIS A 182 -0.40 -4.14 13.62
C HIS A 182 -1.01 -4.98 14.74
N SER A 183 -1.59 -6.12 14.38
CA SER A 183 -2.02 -7.15 15.34
C SER A 183 -0.91 -8.19 15.54
N ASP A 184 -1.17 -9.19 16.38
CA ASP A 184 -0.26 -10.31 16.56
C ASP A 184 -0.10 -11.13 15.28
N ASN A 185 -1.11 -11.13 14.41
CA ASN A 185 -1.04 -11.75 13.08
C ASN A 185 0.14 -11.18 12.26
N GLU A 186 0.23 -9.86 12.15
CA GLU A 186 1.30 -9.20 11.40
C GLU A 186 2.66 -9.37 12.11
N ARG A 187 2.69 -9.37 13.44
CA ARG A 187 3.92 -9.56 14.22
C ARG A 187 4.50 -10.97 14.02
N GLU A 188 3.67 -12.01 14.11
CA GLU A 188 4.10 -13.40 13.90
C GLU A 188 4.49 -13.65 12.44
N MET A 189 3.74 -13.11 11.50
CA MET A 189 4.06 -13.17 10.07
C MET A 189 5.40 -12.48 9.75
N GLY A 190 5.68 -11.34 10.38
CA GLY A 190 6.94 -10.62 10.20
C GLY A 190 8.16 -11.38 10.74
N LYS A 191 7.99 -12.13 11.85
CA LYS A 191 9.05 -13.01 12.37
C LYS A 191 9.38 -14.15 11.37
N ASP A 192 8.34 -14.85 10.91
CA ASP A 192 8.50 -15.93 9.94
C ASP A 192 9.13 -15.40 8.63
N ALA A 193 8.70 -14.23 8.17
CA ALA A 193 9.24 -13.62 6.96
C ALA A 193 10.74 -13.27 7.08
N ALA A 194 11.17 -12.74 8.22
CA ALA A 194 12.58 -12.40 8.46
C ALA A 194 13.47 -13.62 8.43
N GLU A 195 13.08 -14.69 9.12
CA GLU A 195 13.85 -15.96 9.16
C GLU A 195 13.84 -16.65 7.79
N THR A 196 12.71 -16.65 7.09
CA THR A 196 12.61 -17.23 5.76
C THR A 196 13.46 -16.47 4.73
N ALA A 197 13.50 -15.14 4.80
CA ALA A 197 14.38 -14.35 3.94
C ALA A 197 15.85 -14.70 4.16
N ALA A 198 16.26 -14.85 5.42
CA ALA A 198 17.63 -15.26 5.74
C ALA A 198 17.95 -16.67 5.23
N GLN A 199 17.01 -17.61 5.37
CA GLN A 199 17.18 -18.96 4.85
C GLN A 199 17.32 -18.97 3.33
N ILE A 200 16.45 -18.23 2.60
CA ILE A 200 16.54 -18.13 1.14
C ILE A 200 17.90 -17.58 0.71
N LEU A 201 18.38 -16.51 1.36
CA LEU A 201 19.70 -15.94 1.04
C LEU A 201 20.84 -16.93 1.33
N LYS A 202 20.75 -17.65 2.44
CA LYS A 202 21.75 -18.68 2.80
C LYS A 202 21.81 -19.81 1.77
N GLU A 203 20.66 -20.33 1.36
CA GLU A 203 20.57 -21.38 0.32
C GLU A 203 21.05 -20.85 -1.05
N ALA A 204 20.91 -19.56 -1.31
CA ALA A 204 21.47 -18.91 -2.50
C ALA A 204 23.00 -18.69 -2.41
N GLY A 205 23.65 -19.06 -1.32
CA GLY A 205 25.09 -18.90 -1.10
C GLY A 205 25.52 -17.51 -0.64
N ALA A 206 24.57 -16.73 -0.06
CA ALA A 206 24.94 -15.45 0.53
C ALA A 206 25.70 -15.63 1.85
N GLU A 207 26.65 -14.74 2.06
CA GLU A 207 27.45 -14.60 3.28
C GLU A 207 27.08 -13.30 4.01
N GLU A 208 27.59 -13.13 5.24
CA GLU A 208 27.36 -11.93 6.09
C GLU A 208 25.87 -11.57 6.24
N ILE A 209 25.03 -12.56 6.46
CA ILE A 209 23.58 -12.37 6.48
C ILE A 209 23.14 -11.59 7.72
N GLY A 210 22.61 -10.39 7.49
CA GLY A 210 21.92 -9.59 8.49
C GLY A 210 20.40 -9.76 8.39
N ILE A 211 19.74 -9.93 9.54
CA ILE A 211 18.28 -10.13 9.61
C ILE A 211 17.62 -8.91 10.24
N SER A 212 16.63 -8.33 9.54
CA SER A 212 15.76 -7.29 10.07
C SER A 212 14.45 -7.92 10.56
N ARG A 213 14.15 -7.78 11.87
CA ARG A 213 12.93 -8.31 12.50
C ARG A 213 11.94 -7.21 12.89
N GLN A 214 12.29 -5.96 12.65
CA GLN A 214 11.46 -4.83 13.02
C GLN A 214 10.47 -4.52 11.91
N LEU A 215 9.17 -4.52 12.24
CA LEU A 215 8.14 -4.06 11.33
C LEU A 215 8.25 -2.54 11.16
N THR A 216 7.86 -2.07 9.97
CA THR A 216 7.66 -0.63 9.75
C THR A 216 6.55 -0.09 10.65
N VAL A 217 6.55 1.21 10.86
CA VAL A 217 5.40 1.89 11.47
C VAL A 217 4.16 1.59 10.62
N PRO A 218 3.02 1.22 11.22
CA PRO A 218 1.78 0.97 10.48
C PRO A 218 1.40 2.17 9.60
N GLY A 219 0.92 1.92 8.38
CA GLY A 219 0.55 2.96 7.43
C GLY A 219 1.74 3.66 6.73
N ARG A 220 2.95 3.10 6.77
CA ARG A 220 4.15 3.70 6.15
C ARG A 220 4.53 3.09 4.80
N ILE A 221 3.87 2.05 4.35
CA ILE A 221 4.30 1.32 3.13
C ILE A 221 3.70 1.91 1.84
N ILE A 222 2.92 3.00 1.94
CA ILE A 222 2.36 3.74 0.80
C ILE A 222 1.35 2.94 -0.06
N HIS A 223 0.74 1.92 0.49
CA HIS A 223 -0.29 1.11 -0.16
C HIS A 223 -1.57 1.07 0.67
N GLU A 224 -1.97 2.24 1.20
CA GLU A 224 -3.20 2.40 1.97
C GLU A 224 -4.41 2.02 1.11
N LEU A 225 -5.25 1.13 1.63
CA LEU A 225 -6.43 0.58 0.97
C LEU A 225 -7.60 0.48 1.97
N GLY A 226 -8.80 0.27 1.45
CA GLY A 226 -10.00 0.17 2.28
C GLY A 226 -10.63 1.53 2.52
N THR A 227 -11.28 1.73 3.68
CA THR A 227 -11.92 2.98 4.12
C THR A 227 -13.24 3.35 3.42
N ALA A 228 -13.42 3.02 2.13
CA ALA A 228 -14.70 3.09 1.40
C ALA A 228 -15.01 1.75 0.72
N ARG A 229 -14.81 0.65 1.44
CA ARG A 229 -14.83 -0.72 0.90
C ARG A 229 -16.06 -1.06 0.07
N MET A 230 -15.84 -1.82 -1.01
CA MET A 230 -16.92 -2.45 -1.79
C MET A 230 -17.57 -3.62 -1.04
N GLY A 231 -18.80 -3.94 -1.42
CA GLY A 231 -19.50 -5.14 -0.93
C GLY A 231 -20.81 -5.39 -1.64
N SER A 232 -21.48 -6.44 -1.24
CA SER A 232 -22.81 -6.83 -1.75
C SER A 232 -23.96 -6.34 -0.86
N ASP A 233 -23.67 -5.88 0.34
CA ASP A 233 -24.65 -5.40 1.31
C ASP A 233 -24.36 -3.93 1.69
N PRO A 234 -25.31 -3.01 1.47
CA PRO A 234 -25.17 -1.59 1.83
C PRO A 234 -25.02 -1.35 3.33
N LYS A 235 -25.35 -2.32 4.19
CA LYS A 235 -25.17 -2.22 5.64
C LYS A 235 -23.73 -2.46 6.09
N THR A 236 -22.91 -3.11 5.27
CA THR A 236 -21.54 -3.54 5.60
C THR A 236 -20.48 -3.03 4.64
N SER A 237 -20.89 -2.20 3.66
CA SER A 237 -20.01 -1.60 2.67
C SER A 237 -20.43 -0.18 2.31
N VAL A 238 -19.50 0.60 1.77
CA VAL A 238 -19.73 1.95 1.27
C VAL A 238 -20.13 1.92 -0.20
N LEU A 239 -19.50 1.03 -0.95
CA LEU A 239 -19.66 0.92 -2.40
C LEU A 239 -20.28 -0.43 -2.78
N ASN A 240 -21.01 -0.43 -3.88
CA ASN A 240 -21.42 -1.65 -4.55
C ASN A 240 -20.28 -2.24 -5.41
N LYS A 241 -20.54 -3.36 -6.09
CA LYS A 241 -19.55 -4.04 -6.95
C LYS A 241 -19.05 -3.22 -8.13
N TRP A 242 -19.66 -2.10 -8.43
CA TRP A 242 -19.30 -1.19 -9.54
C TRP A 242 -18.57 0.06 -9.05
N ASN A 243 -18.03 0.06 -7.85
CA ASN A 243 -17.39 1.22 -7.23
C ASN A 243 -18.34 2.42 -7.01
N GLN A 244 -19.64 2.21 -7.14
CA GLN A 244 -20.67 3.22 -6.96
C GLN A 244 -21.08 3.29 -5.49
N VAL A 245 -21.22 4.50 -4.94
CA VAL A 245 -21.67 4.73 -3.56
C VAL A 245 -23.15 4.33 -3.43
N TRP A 246 -23.48 3.53 -2.42
CA TRP A 246 -24.84 3.01 -2.22
C TRP A 246 -25.89 4.12 -2.03
N ASP A 247 -25.58 5.13 -1.25
CA ASP A 247 -26.49 6.21 -0.89
C ASP A 247 -26.37 7.47 -1.78
N ALA A 248 -25.48 7.43 -2.79
CA ALA A 248 -25.29 8.49 -3.78
C ALA A 248 -24.93 7.90 -5.16
N LYS A 249 -25.96 7.52 -5.93
CA LYS A 249 -25.81 6.76 -7.19
C LYS A 249 -24.93 7.42 -8.24
N ASN A 250 -24.76 8.73 -8.20
CA ASN A 250 -23.93 9.47 -9.13
C ASN A 250 -22.50 9.70 -8.63
N VAL A 251 -22.09 9.04 -7.53
CA VAL A 251 -20.73 9.12 -6.97
C VAL A 251 -20.04 7.76 -7.06
N PHE A 252 -18.83 7.76 -7.59
CA PHE A 252 -17.98 6.58 -7.77
C PHE A 252 -16.63 6.82 -7.10
N VAL A 253 -16.06 5.77 -6.48
CA VAL A 253 -14.72 5.82 -5.87
C VAL A 253 -13.84 4.81 -6.58
N THR A 254 -12.81 5.27 -7.30
CA THR A 254 -12.03 4.45 -8.23
C THR A 254 -10.56 4.28 -7.84
N ASP A 255 -10.24 4.54 -6.59
CA ASP A 255 -8.89 4.35 -6.03
C ASP A 255 -8.82 3.23 -5.00
N GLY A 256 -7.75 3.21 -4.21
CA GLY A 256 -7.52 2.22 -3.17
C GLY A 256 -8.57 2.19 -2.05
N ALA A 257 -9.34 3.26 -1.86
CA ALA A 257 -10.40 3.30 -0.84
C ALA A 257 -11.47 2.23 -1.08
N ALA A 258 -11.70 1.83 -2.33
CA ALA A 258 -12.69 0.82 -2.72
C ALA A 258 -12.34 -0.62 -2.32
N PHE A 259 -11.10 -0.90 -1.94
CA PHE A 259 -10.63 -2.25 -1.65
C PHE A 259 -11.22 -2.82 -0.35
N VAL A 260 -11.29 -4.15 -0.30
CA VAL A 260 -11.76 -4.89 0.89
C VAL A 260 -10.63 -5.47 1.73
N GLY A 261 -9.40 -5.33 1.27
CA GLY A 261 -8.19 -5.80 1.92
C GLY A 261 -6.98 -5.66 1.00
N ALA A 262 -5.78 -5.79 1.53
CA ALA A 262 -4.53 -5.79 0.79
C ALA A 262 -4.12 -7.21 0.42
N ALA A 263 -3.53 -7.40 -0.77
CA ALA A 263 -2.73 -8.57 -1.11
C ALA A 263 -1.25 -8.29 -0.75
N ASN A 264 -0.34 -9.19 -1.11
CA ASN A 264 1.10 -8.89 -0.99
C ASN A 264 1.68 -8.18 -2.22
N GLN A 265 0.91 -8.10 -3.31
CA GLN A 265 1.26 -7.39 -4.53
C GLN A 265 0.89 -5.91 -4.43
N ASN A 266 1.63 -5.07 -5.14
CA ASN A 266 1.35 -3.65 -5.28
C ASN A 266 -0.02 -3.43 -5.94
N PRO A 267 -0.87 -2.52 -5.45
CA PRO A 267 -2.30 -2.51 -5.78
C PRO A 267 -2.65 -1.82 -7.10
N THR A 268 -1.75 -1.06 -7.72
CA THR A 268 -2.08 -0.13 -8.81
C THR A 268 -2.73 -0.81 -10.02
N LEU A 269 -2.25 -1.99 -10.44
CA LEU A 269 -2.84 -2.71 -11.56
C LEU A 269 -4.30 -3.12 -11.28
N THR A 270 -4.59 -3.54 -10.04
CA THR A 270 -5.95 -3.86 -9.62
C THR A 270 -6.83 -2.61 -9.54
N ILE A 271 -6.29 -1.47 -9.07
CA ILE A 271 -7.00 -0.18 -9.10
C ILE A 271 -7.41 0.16 -10.54
N LEU A 272 -6.50 0.06 -11.50
CA LEU A 272 -6.78 0.33 -12.92
C LEU A 272 -7.87 -0.58 -13.48
N ALA A 273 -7.79 -1.88 -13.21
CA ALA A 273 -8.80 -2.84 -13.67
C ALA A 273 -10.20 -2.56 -13.09
N LEU A 274 -10.27 -2.23 -11.79
CA LEU A 274 -11.52 -1.87 -11.14
C LEU A 274 -12.07 -0.54 -11.67
N THR A 275 -11.20 0.42 -11.97
CA THR A 275 -11.58 1.72 -12.54
C THR A 275 -12.18 1.54 -13.93
N ILE A 276 -11.57 0.73 -14.81
CA ILE A 276 -12.11 0.43 -16.16
C ILE A 276 -13.53 -0.14 -16.01
N ARG A 277 -13.71 -1.15 -15.17
CA ARG A 277 -15.02 -1.76 -14.91
C ARG A 277 -16.06 -0.75 -14.41
N ALA A 278 -15.66 0.15 -13.51
CA ALA A 278 -16.52 1.20 -12.98
C ALA A 278 -16.92 2.21 -14.05
N CYS A 279 -15.98 2.61 -14.92
CA CYS A 279 -16.22 3.56 -16.01
C CYS A 279 -17.13 2.96 -17.10
N GLU A 280 -16.99 1.68 -17.44
CA GLU A 280 -17.90 0.99 -18.34
C GLU A 280 -19.34 1.03 -17.79
N TYR A 281 -19.53 0.62 -16.54
CA TYR A 281 -20.82 0.68 -15.88
C TYR A 281 -21.39 2.11 -15.83
N LEU A 282 -20.60 3.08 -15.41
CA LEU A 282 -21.00 4.50 -15.38
C LEU A 282 -21.45 5.00 -16.74
N THR A 283 -20.74 4.66 -17.81
CA THR A 283 -21.06 5.07 -19.17
C THR A 283 -22.41 4.49 -19.62
N ASP A 284 -22.66 3.22 -19.28
CA ASP A 284 -23.92 2.57 -19.60
C ASP A 284 -25.11 3.16 -18.83
N GLU A 285 -24.93 3.47 -17.56
CA GLU A 285 -25.97 4.10 -16.73
C GLU A 285 -26.28 5.54 -17.18
N LEU A 286 -25.27 6.30 -17.62
CA LEU A 286 -25.47 7.62 -18.24
C LEU A 286 -26.26 7.54 -19.54
N LYS A 287 -25.95 6.57 -20.43
CA LYS A 287 -26.70 6.36 -21.69
C LYS A 287 -28.13 5.96 -21.46
N ARG A 288 -28.41 5.22 -20.38
CA ARG A 288 -29.77 4.80 -19.99
C ARG A 288 -30.56 5.89 -19.25
N GLY A 289 -29.92 7.01 -18.89
CA GLY A 289 -30.55 8.07 -18.10
C GLY A 289 -30.80 7.73 -16.63
N ASN A 290 -30.05 6.78 -16.08
CA ASN A 290 -30.17 6.36 -14.67
C ASN A 290 -29.37 7.24 -13.70
N LEU A 291 -28.52 8.14 -14.24
CA LEU A 291 -27.67 9.08 -13.51
C LEU A 291 -27.91 10.52 -13.96
#